data_aa105eadff7a548cc5a6f1be9f471afb
#
_entry.id   aa105eadff7a548cc5a6f1be9f471afb
#
_cell.length_a   1.000
_cell.length_b   1.000
_cell.length_c   1.000
_cell.angle_alpha   90.00
_cell.angle_beta   90.00
_cell.angle_gamma   90.00
#
_symmetry.space_group_name_H-M   'P 1'
#
loop_
_entity.id
_entity.type
_entity.pdbx_description
1 polymer ?
#
loop_
_entity_poly.entity_id
_entity_poly.type
_entity_poly.pdbx_seq_one_letter_code
_entity_poly.pdbx_strand_id
1 'polypeptide(L)'
;MTKTFAILGSGMQGTAAAYDLARHAEAAQIKMGDQSREQAQKSSDRVNTLVGRNVCHAYAVDALDPEDLGKFLEGVDVVLSCVPYWMHPRIAAIAIRHRVNMVDMGGDTAV
;
A
#
# COMPACT_ATOMS: atom_id res chain seq x y z
N MET A 1 6.10 -15.77 10.90
CA MET A 1 5.32 -15.86 9.68
C MET A 1 5.45 -14.60 8.86
N THR A 2 5.67 -14.77 7.58
CA THR A 2 5.80 -13.61 6.70
C THR A 2 4.41 -13.16 6.26
N LYS A 3 4.27 -11.87 6.01
CA LYS A 3 3.01 -11.27 5.60
C LYS A 3 3.16 -10.53 4.28
N THR A 4 2.04 -10.39 3.59
CA THR A 4 1.97 -9.55 2.40
C THR A 4 1.29 -8.24 2.79
N PHE A 5 1.98 -7.14 2.58
CA PHE A 5 1.44 -5.82 2.84
C PHE A 5 1.08 -5.14 1.53
N ALA A 6 0.11 -4.27 1.57
CA ALA A 6 -0.20 -3.42 0.43
C ALA A 6 -0.18 -1.98 0.92
N ILE A 7 0.33 -1.08 0.09
CA ILE A 7 0.34 0.34 0.40
C ILE A 7 -0.39 1.04 -0.72
N LEU A 8 -1.43 1.78 -0.37
CA LEU A 8 -2.17 2.59 -1.32
C LEU A 8 -1.69 4.02 -1.22
N GLY A 9 -1.22 4.55 -2.32
CA GLY A 9 -0.61 5.87 -2.35
C GLY A 9 0.90 5.74 -2.23
N SER A 10 1.61 5.91 -3.36
CA SER A 10 3.05 5.69 -3.41
C SER A 10 3.84 6.98 -3.43
N GLY A 11 3.31 8.01 -2.81
CA GLY A 11 4.04 9.26 -2.64
C GLY A 11 5.06 9.12 -1.53
N MET A 12 5.45 10.27 -0.96
CA MET A 12 6.50 10.30 0.06
C MET A 12 6.15 9.47 1.29
N GLN A 13 4.92 9.60 1.78
CA GLN A 13 4.49 8.88 2.97
C GLN A 13 4.42 7.38 2.72
N GLY A 14 3.86 6.97 1.58
CA GLY A 14 3.77 5.56 1.25
C GLY A 14 5.14 4.92 1.05
N THR A 15 6.06 5.66 0.43
CA THR A 15 7.42 5.19 0.22
C THR A 15 8.14 4.99 1.56
N ALA A 16 7.97 5.93 2.48
CA ALA A 16 8.58 5.82 3.81
C ALA A 16 8.00 4.63 4.58
N ALA A 17 6.70 4.42 4.50
CA ALA A 17 6.04 3.29 5.15
C ALA A 17 6.57 1.96 4.59
N ALA A 18 6.72 1.88 3.27
CA ALA A 18 7.22 0.66 2.63
C ALA A 18 8.65 0.35 3.07
N TYR A 19 9.48 1.37 3.15
CA TYR A 19 10.86 1.21 3.58
C TYR A 19 10.91 0.68 5.01
N ASP A 20 10.09 1.24 5.88
CA ASP A 20 10.04 0.82 7.27
C ASP A 20 9.59 -0.64 7.40
N LEU A 21 8.54 -1.02 6.66
CA LEU A 21 8.05 -2.38 6.67
C LEU A 21 9.10 -3.36 6.13
N ALA A 22 9.82 -2.96 5.09
CA ALA A 22 10.83 -3.82 4.48
C ALA A 22 11.99 -4.06 5.42
N ARG A 23 12.30 -3.10 6.29
CA ARG A 23 13.42 -3.23 7.22
C ARG A 23 13.06 -3.92 8.52
N HIS A 24 11.87 -3.64 9.03
CA HIS A 24 11.54 -4.02 10.41
C HIS A 24 10.42 -5.05 10.55
N ALA A 25 9.68 -5.33 9.49
CA ALA A 25 8.63 -6.33 9.54
C ALA A 25 9.04 -7.54 8.71
N GLU A 26 8.43 -8.69 9.00
CA GLU A 26 8.71 -9.86 8.20
C GLU A 26 7.83 -9.83 6.97
N ALA A 27 8.09 -8.91 6.09
CA ALA A 27 7.31 -8.77 4.87
C ALA A 27 7.82 -9.73 3.80
N ALA A 28 6.94 -10.60 3.32
CA ALA A 28 7.27 -11.46 2.20
C ALA A 28 7.24 -10.63 0.93
N GLN A 29 6.30 -9.70 0.87
CA GLN A 29 6.09 -8.89 -0.30
C GLN A 29 5.32 -7.63 0.08
N ILE A 30 5.61 -6.54 -0.60
CA ILE A 30 4.90 -5.27 -0.41
C ILE A 30 4.38 -4.84 -1.77
N LYS A 31 3.04 -4.76 -1.90
CA LYS A 31 2.41 -4.28 -3.12
C LYS A 31 2.29 -2.77 -3.03
N MET A 32 2.96 -2.06 -3.92
CA MET A 32 2.89 -0.60 -3.96
C MET A 32 1.85 -0.19 -4.97
N GLY A 33 0.72 0.30 -4.52
CA GLY A 33 -0.38 0.70 -5.37
C GLY A 33 -0.52 2.20 -5.47
N ASP A 34 -0.73 2.69 -6.68
CA ASP A 34 -0.97 4.10 -6.92
C ASP A 34 -1.79 4.23 -8.18
N GLN A 35 -2.53 5.34 -8.30
CA GLN A 35 -3.25 5.63 -9.50
C GLN A 35 -2.27 5.73 -10.67
N SER A 36 -1.06 6.24 -10.42
CA SER A 36 0.00 6.31 -11.40
C SER A 36 0.92 5.11 -11.25
N ARG A 37 0.94 4.23 -12.24
CA ARG A 37 1.83 3.08 -12.25
C ARG A 37 3.30 3.52 -12.20
N GLU A 38 3.59 4.62 -12.88
CA GLU A 38 4.94 5.17 -12.90
C GLU A 38 5.39 5.58 -11.51
N GLN A 39 4.52 6.22 -10.75
CA GLN A 39 4.84 6.63 -9.39
C GLN A 39 5.05 5.39 -8.50
N ALA A 40 4.21 4.38 -8.65
CA ALA A 40 4.35 3.15 -7.88
C ALA A 40 5.67 2.45 -8.22
N GLN A 41 6.07 2.48 -9.49
CA GLN A 41 7.31 1.85 -9.91
C GLN A 41 8.53 2.58 -9.34
N LYS A 42 8.51 3.92 -9.39
CA LYS A 42 9.60 4.71 -8.81
C LYS A 42 9.76 4.43 -7.32
N SER A 43 8.65 4.39 -6.62
CA SER A 43 8.64 4.13 -5.19
C SER A 43 9.16 2.73 -4.88
N SER A 44 8.70 1.73 -5.63
CA SER A 44 9.14 0.35 -5.45
C SER A 44 10.63 0.20 -5.69
N ASP A 45 11.12 0.79 -6.78
CA ASP A 45 12.54 0.72 -7.12
C ASP A 45 13.39 1.37 -6.04
N ARG A 46 12.94 2.51 -5.53
CA ARG A 46 13.69 3.22 -4.49
C ARG A 46 13.81 2.37 -3.22
N VAL A 47 12.71 1.80 -2.77
CA VAL A 47 12.73 0.97 -1.55
C VAL A 47 13.58 -0.27 -1.76
N ASN A 48 13.40 -0.95 -2.90
CA ASN A 48 14.16 -2.16 -3.19
C ASN A 48 15.66 -1.88 -3.22
N THR A 49 16.05 -0.74 -3.79
CA THR A 49 17.46 -0.36 -3.84
C THR A 49 18.00 -0.10 -2.43
N LEU A 50 17.22 0.62 -1.62
CA LEU A 50 17.66 0.98 -0.27
C LEU A 50 17.80 -0.23 0.66
N VAL A 51 16.92 -1.22 0.52
CA VAL A 51 16.99 -2.41 1.39
C VAL A 51 17.80 -3.56 0.76
N GLY A 52 18.18 -3.41 -0.48
CA GLY A 52 19.02 -4.43 -1.14
C GLY A 52 18.30 -5.71 -1.49
N ARG A 53 17.00 -5.70 -1.65
CA ARG A 53 16.25 -6.87 -2.10
C ARG A 53 14.97 -6.49 -2.81
N ASN A 54 14.43 -7.42 -3.59
CA ASN A 54 13.29 -7.14 -4.44
C ASN A 54 11.99 -7.48 -3.73
N VAL A 55 11.61 -6.64 -2.77
CA VAL A 55 10.45 -6.89 -1.92
C VAL A 55 9.20 -6.10 -2.34
N CYS A 56 9.37 -4.95 -2.98
CA CYS A 56 8.26 -4.11 -3.41
C CYS A 56 7.93 -4.32 -4.89
N HIS A 57 6.66 -4.34 -5.20
CA HIS A 57 6.17 -4.50 -6.58
C HIS A 57 5.10 -3.47 -6.88
N ALA A 58 5.17 -2.87 -8.05
CA ALA A 58 4.30 -1.77 -8.45
C ALA A 58 3.00 -2.21 -9.08
N TYR A 59 1.92 -1.55 -8.73
CA TYR A 59 0.59 -1.80 -9.29
C TYR A 59 -0.10 -0.48 -9.56
N ALA A 60 -0.80 -0.38 -10.69
CA ALA A 60 -1.69 0.74 -10.95
C ALA A 60 -3.04 0.36 -10.36
N VAL A 61 -3.57 1.18 -9.48
CA VAL A 61 -4.83 0.90 -8.79
C VAL A 61 -5.68 2.14 -8.69
N ASP A 62 -6.94 2.01 -9.08
CA ASP A 62 -7.92 3.05 -8.84
C ASP A 62 -8.61 2.71 -7.52
N ALA A 63 -8.23 3.37 -6.45
CA ALA A 63 -8.75 3.06 -5.13
C ALA A 63 -10.24 3.38 -4.97
N LEU A 64 -10.82 4.10 -5.92
CA LEU A 64 -12.26 4.38 -5.88
C LEU A 64 -13.07 3.35 -6.66
N ASP A 65 -12.43 2.45 -7.37
CA ASP A 65 -13.11 1.39 -8.09
C ASP A 65 -13.07 0.12 -7.23
N PRO A 66 -14.21 -0.31 -6.67
CA PRO A 66 -14.22 -1.46 -5.74
C PRO A 66 -13.66 -2.74 -6.36
N GLU A 67 -13.90 -2.96 -7.65
CA GLU A 67 -13.42 -4.17 -8.29
C GLU A 67 -11.91 -4.14 -8.45
N ASP A 68 -11.38 -3.02 -8.88
CA ASP A 68 -9.94 -2.87 -9.07
C ASP A 68 -9.21 -2.94 -7.73
N LEU A 69 -9.74 -2.27 -6.72
CA LEU A 69 -9.17 -2.32 -5.39
C LEU A 69 -9.23 -3.75 -4.82
N GLY A 70 -10.35 -4.44 -5.03
CA GLY A 70 -10.48 -5.82 -4.57
C GLY A 70 -9.42 -6.74 -5.15
N LYS A 71 -9.11 -6.57 -6.44
CA LYS A 71 -8.07 -7.37 -7.08
C LYS A 71 -6.70 -7.06 -6.48
N PHE A 72 -6.44 -5.79 -6.22
CA PHE A 72 -5.18 -5.37 -5.62
C PHE A 72 -5.00 -5.98 -4.24
N LEU A 73 -6.09 -6.13 -3.50
CA LEU A 73 -6.04 -6.66 -2.14
C LEU A 73 -6.01 -8.18 -2.04
N GLU A 74 -6.08 -8.90 -3.17
CA GLU A 74 -6.03 -10.35 -3.13
C GLU A 74 -4.70 -10.83 -2.52
N GLY A 75 -4.80 -11.70 -1.55
CA GLY A 75 -3.62 -12.26 -0.89
C GLY A 75 -2.92 -11.32 0.08
N VAL A 76 -3.49 -10.16 0.33
CA VAL A 76 -2.91 -9.16 1.23
C VAL A 76 -3.37 -9.41 2.66
N ASP A 77 -2.46 -9.33 3.60
CA ASP A 77 -2.79 -9.44 5.03
C ASP A 77 -3.14 -8.08 5.63
N VAL A 78 -2.39 -7.06 5.27
CA VAL A 78 -2.58 -5.72 5.84
C VAL A 78 -2.41 -4.68 4.73
N VAL A 79 -3.34 -3.73 4.65
CA VAL A 79 -3.22 -2.60 3.73
C VAL A 79 -3.03 -1.32 4.53
N LEU A 80 -2.02 -0.53 4.13
CA LEU A 80 -1.78 0.79 4.70
C LEU A 80 -2.31 1.82 3.69
N SER A 81 -3.25 2.63 4.12
CA SER A 81 -3.84 3.64 3.24
C SER A 81 -3.14 4.98 3.46
N CYS A 82 -2.41 5.42 2.45
CA CYS A 82 -1.68 6.68 2.46
C CYS A 82 -2.25 7.66 1.44
N VAL A 83 -3.51 7.49 1.11
CA VAL A 83 -4.23 8.39 0.19
C VAL A 83 -4.99 9.44 1.01
N PRO A 84 -5.58 10.43 0.37
CA PRO A 84 -6.35 11.45 1.10
C PRO A 84 -7.39 10.83 2.00
N TYR A 85 -7.54 11.37 3.21
CA TYR A 85 -8.36 10.77 4.26
C TYR A 85 -9.82 10.53 3.85
N TRP A 86 -10.37 11.38 2.98
CA TRP A 86 -11.76 11.24 2.56
C TRP A 86 -12.02 9.94 1.78
N MET A 87 -10.97 9.28 1.32
CA MET A 87 -11.11 8.02 0.61
C MET A 87 -11.12 6.81 1.56
N HIS A 88 -10.68 7.01 2.80
CA HIS A 88 -10.51 5.89 3.73
C HIS A 88 -11.78 5.08 3.98
N PRO A 89 -12.97 5.69 4.13
CA PRO A 89 -14.17 4.88 4.38
C PRO A 89 -14.47 3.90 3.26
N ARG A 90 -14.26 4.29 2.01
CA ARG A 90 -14.49 3.40 0.87
C ARG A 90 -13.47 2.27 0.84
N ILE A 91 -12.22 2.60 1.11
CA ILE A 91 -11.16 1.60 1.15
C ILE A 91 -11.42 0.62 2.29
N ALA A 92 -11.83 1.13 3.45
CA ALA A 92 -12.12 0.28 4.60
C ALA A 92 -13.25 -0.70 4.29
N ALA A 93 -14.28 -0.25 3.59
CA ALA A 93 -15.40 -1.13 3.23
C ALA A 93 -14.93 -2.31 2.35
N ILE A 94 -14.04 -2.04 1.41
CA ILE A 94 -13.52 -3.08 0.53
C ILE A 94 -12.54 -3.99 1.29
N ALA A 95 -11.71 -3.41 2.15
CA ALA A 95 -10.78 -4.20 2.96
C ALA A 95 -11.52 -5.18 3.85
N ILE A 96 -12.60 -4.72 4.50
CA ILE A 96 -13.42 -5.58 5.35
C ILE A 96 -14.01 -6.72 4.52
N ARG A 97 -14.52 -6.41 3.34
CA ARG A 97 -15.12 -7.42 2.47
C ARG A 97 -14.12 -8.50 2.08
N HIS A 98 -12.87 -8.13 1.90
CA HIS A 98 -11.80 -9.06 1.53
C HIS A 98 -11.00 -9.57 2.73
N ARG A 99 -11.44 -9.25 3.94
CA ARG A 99 -10.81 -9.70 5.19
C ARG A 99 -9.35 -9.26 5.30
N VAL A 100 -9.08 -8.05 4.86
CA VAL A 100 -7.76 -7.45 4.95
C VAL A 100 -7.78 -6.44 6.09
N ASN A 101 -6.80 -6.50 6.96
CA ASN A 101 -6.69 -5.51 8.03
C ASN A 101 -6.20 -4.20 7.43
N MET A 102 -6.77 -3.10 7.87
CA MET A 102 -6.43 -1.80 7.31
C MET A 102 -5.88 -0.87 8.39
N VAL A 103 -4.81 -0.16 8.03
CA VAL A 103 -4.26 0.90 8.85
C VAL A 103 -4.25 2.14 7.96
N ASP A 104 -4.87 3.24 8.42
CA ASP A 104 -4.74 4.47 7.67
C ASP A 104 -3.64 5.30 8.32
N MET A 105 -2.97 6.07 7.49
CA MET A 105 -1.82 6.84 7.95
C MET A 105 -2.21 8.24 8.38
N GLY A 106 -3.46 8.42 8.73
CA GLY A 106 -3.88 9.64 9.36
C GLY A 106 -3.82 10.84 8.48
N GLY A 107 -4.32 10.74 7.33
CA GLY A 107 -4.22 11.80 6.39
C GLY A 107 -4.92 13.06 6.71
N ASP A 108 -5.63 13.16 7.80
CA ASP A 108 -6.34 14.36 8.01
C ASP A 108 -5.61 15.22 8.99
N THR A 109 -4.47 15.31 8.93
CA THR A 109 -3.76 16.13 9.77
C THR A 109 -4.06 17.49 9.59
N ALA A 110 -5.02 17.75 9.01
CA ALA A 110 -5.35 19.11 8.80
C ALA A 110 -5.24 19.85 10.02
N VAL A 111 -4.83 19.60 10.82
CA VAL A 111 -4.73 20.42 11.87
C VAL A 111 -3.97 21.61 11.78
#